data_d001f1de931a59770129e8494b3da6b7
#
_entry.id   d001f1de931a59770129e8494b3da6b7
#
_cell.length_a   1.000
_cell.length_b   1.000
_cell.length_c   1.000
_cell.angle_alpha   90.00
_cell.angle_beta   90.00
_cell.angle_gamma   90.00
#
_symmetry.space_group_name_H-M   'P 1'
#
loop_
_entity.id
_entity.type
_entity.pdbx_description
1 polymer ?
#
loop_
_entity_poly.entity_id
_entity_poly.type
_entity_poly.pdbx_seq_one_letter_code
_entity_poly.pdbx_strand_id
1 'polypeptide(L)'
;MQSVGLGYLTLSRSAATLSGGESQRIRLATQIGSSLMGVLYILDEPSIGLHQRDNDKLLATLQSLRDLGNTLLVVEHDEDTMRAADYLIDIGPGAGIHGGEVVAAGTPEEVMANPNSLTGQYLSGKKKIPVPARRRPGNGKVLKVVGAAENNLRGIDVEFPLGTLTVVTGVSGSGKSSLVNEVLFKRLGAELMRMKVHPGKCERIEGIDQLDKVVDIDQSPIGRTPRSNPATYTGLFNDIRDLFASTQEAKSRGYGPGRFSFNVRGGRCEACSGDGVLKIEMHFLPDIFVPCEVCKGRRYNRETLEVRYKGKNIAEVLDMTVDEAVEFFAALPRLSKKLQTLQDVGLGYVKLGQPSTELSGGEAQRVKLATELSKQATGKTIYILDEPTTGLHADDVRKLLEVLQRLVDAGNTVVVIEHNLDVIKCADHLIDLGPEGGDGGGTVVVTGTPEEVAACEKSYTGQYLKKVLAR
;
A
#
# COMPACT_ATOMS: atom_id res chain seq x y z
N MET A 1 -24.00 -4.98 12.19
CA MET A 1 -23.08 -5.81 11.37
C MET A 1 -23.47 -5.79 9.89
N GLN A 2 -24.69 -6.17 9.52
CA GLN A 2 -25.13 -6.16 8.10
C GLN A 2 -25.08 -4.76 7.46
N SER A 3 -25.46 -3.72 8.18
CA SER A 3 -25.45 -2.32 7.75
C SER A 3 -24.06 -1.75 7.43
N VAL A 4 -23.01 -2.34 7.97
CA VAL A 4 -21.61 -1.94 7.72
C VAL A 4 -20.87 -2.93 6.79
N GLY A 5 -21.61 -3.73 6.00
CA GLY A 5 -21.03 -4.65 5.03
C GLY A 5 -20.35 -5.89 5.62
N LEU A 6 -20.63 -6.26 6.88
CA LEU A 6 -20.01 -7.40 7.57
C LEU A 6 -20.93 -8.62 7.69
N GLY A 7 -21.97 -8.71 6.86
CA GLY A 7 -22.95 -9.80 6.91
C GLY A 7 -22.37 -11.19 6.62
N TYR A 8 -21.21 -11.28 6.00
CA TYR A 8 -20.52 -12.52 5.67
C TYR A 8 -19.66 -13.09 6.83
N LEU A 9 -19.43 -12.31 7.90
CA LEU A 9 -18.64 -12.76 9.05
C LEU A 9 -19.46 -13.70 9.95
N THR A 10 -18.83 -14.80 10.37
CA THR A 10 -19.37 -15.65 11.42
C THR A 10 -19.04 -15.10 12.81
N LEU A 11 -19.98 -15.20 13.74
CA LEU A 11 -19.79 -14.70 15.12
C LEU A 11 -18.64 -15.39 15.86
N SER A 12 -18.29 -16.60 15.46
CA SER A 12 -17.20 -17.41 16.05
C SER A 12 -15.83 -17.14 15.43
N ARG A 13 -15.74 -16.26 14.43
CA ARG A 13 -14.48 -15.94 13.76
C ARG A 13 -13.48 -15.32 14.74
N SER A 14 -12.27 -15.84 14.78
CA SER A 14 -11.19 -15.30 15.63
C SER A 14 -10.83 -13.87 15.26
N ALA A 15 -10.73 -12.99 16.25
CA ALA A 15 -10.35 -11.59 16.04
C ALA A 15 -8.96 -11.43 15.36
N ALA A 16 -8.06 -12.37 15.58
CA ALA A 16 -6.72 -12.38 14.96
C ALA A 16 -6.75 -12.60 13.44
N THR A 17 -7.87 -13.06 12.89
CA THR A 17 -8.06 -13.30 11.45
C THR A 17 -8.79 -12.16 10.74
N LEU A 18 -9.22 -11.14 11.48
CA LEU A 18 -9.91 -9.98 10.93
C LEU A 18 -8.91 -9.03 10.27
N SER A 19 -9.28 -8.48 9.12
CA SER A 19 -8.55 -7.36 8.54
C SER A 19 -8.72 -6.07 9.37
N GLY A 20 -7.84 -5.09 9.16
CA GLY A 20 -7.95 -3.79 9.81
C GLY A 20 -9.30 -3.13 9.57
N GLY A 21 -9.78 -3.11 8.33
CA GLY A 21 -11.09 -2.58 7.96
C GLY A 21 -12.26 -3.35 8.56
N GLU A 22 -12.20 -4.69 8.63
CA GLU A 22 -13.22 -5.50 9.32
C GLU A 22 -13.30 -5.15 10.81
N SER A 23 -12.16 -5.06 11.49
CA SER A 23 -12.09 -4.68 12.92
C SER A 23 -12.67 -3.29 13.17
N GLN A 24 -12.35 -2.32 12.32
CA GLN A 24 -12.87 -0.95 12.42
C GLN A 24 -14.37 -0.90 12.23
N ARG A 25 -14.91 -1.62 11.24
CA ARG A 25 -16.36 -1.69 11.00
C ARG A 25 -17.12 -2.43 12.10
N ILE A 26 -16.51 -3.41 12.77
CA ILE A 26 -17.11 -4.03 13.98
C ILE A 26 -17.26 -2.98 15.07
N ARG A 27 -16.23 -2.16 15.31
CA ARG A 27 -16.31 -1.06 16.29
C ARG A 27 -17.38 -0.04 15.90
N LEU A 28 -17.43 0.35 14.62
CA LEU A 28 -18.46 1.24 14.11
C LEU A 28 -19.87 0.65 14.31
N ALA A 29 -20.10 -0.64 13.99
CA ALA A 29 -21.37 -1.30 14.20
C ALA A 29 -21.81 -1.31 15.68
N THR A 30 -20.86 -1.41 16.62
CA THR A 30 -21.13 -1.34 18.05
C THR A 30 -21.60 0.08 18.46
N GLN A 31 -20.98 1.11 17.90
CA GLN A 31 -21.33 2.51 18.16
C GLN A 31 -22.72 2.86 17.60
N ILE A 32 -23.03 2.40 16.38
CA ILE A 32 -24.35 2.56 15.76
C ILE A 32 -25.44 1.93 16.61
N GLY A 33 -25.18 0.74 17.15
CA GLY A 33 -26.11 0.01 17.99
C GLY A 33 -26.45 0.73 19.33
N SER A 34 -25.61 1.66 19.76
CA SER A 34 -25.84 2.45 20.98
C SER A 34 -26.84 3.58 20.79
N SER A 35 -27.16 3.99 19.57
CA SER A 35 -28.08 5.08 19.21
C SER A 35 -27.79 6.39 19.99
N LEU A 36 -26.54 6.68 20.28
CA LEU A 36 -26.14 7.89 20.99
C LEU A 36 -26.42 9.12 20.13
N MET A 37 -26.84 10.21 20.76
CA MET A 37 -27.13 11.51 20.13
C MET A 37 -26.17 12.57 20.67
N GLY A 38 -25.82 13.57 19.85
CA GLY A 38 -24.93 14.67 20.25
C GLY A 38 -23.47 14.25 20.45
N VAL A 39 -23.03 13.19 19.78
CA VAL A 39 -21.66 12.64 19.86
C VAL A 39 -20.84 13.09 18.64
N LEU A 40 -19.56 13.34 18.85
CA LEU A 40 -18.58 13.49 17.79
C LEU A 40 -17.95 12.13 17.50
N TYR A 41 -18.17 11.62 16.28
CA TYR A 41 -17.51 10.43 15.75
C TYR A 41 -16.32 10.85 14.90
N ILE A 42 -15.15 10.28 15.17
CA ILE A 42 -13.94 10.47 14.35
C ILE A 42 -13.61 9.12 13.72
N LEU A 43 -13.61 9.08 12.40
CA LEU A 43 -13.38 7.87 11.61
C LEU A 43 -12.20 8.10 10.67
N ASP A 44 -11.26 7.16 10.66
CA ASP A 44 -10.07 7.19 9.82
C ASP A 44 -10.20 6.11 8.75
N GLU A 45 -10.38 6.52 7.51
CA GLU A 45 -10.53 5.67 6.32
C GLU A 45 -11.50 4.47 6.52
N PRO A 46 -12.77 4.70 6.89
CA PRO A 46 -13.69 3.59 7.17
C PRO A 46 -14.07 2.78 5.93
N SER A 47 -13.81 3.27 4.71
CA SER A 47 -14.06 2.59 3.43
C SER A 47 -12.96 1.58 3.04
N ILE A 48 -11.86 1.48 3.81
CA ILE A 48 -10.73 0.59 3.49
C ILE A 48 -11.18 -0.84 3.20
N GLY A 49 -10.73 -1.39 2.06
CA GLY A 49 -10.99 -2.77 1.66
C GLY A 49 -12.46 -3.07 1.36
N LEU A 50 -13.26 -2.03 1.12
CA LEU A 50 -14.65 -2.19 0.72
C LEU A 50 -14.82 -2.20 -0.80
N HIS A 51 -15.63 -3.14 -1.28
CA HIS A 51 -16.20 -3.05 -2.60
C HIS A 51 -17.23 -1.90 -2.64
N GLN A 52 -17.40 -1.22 -3.78
CA GLN A 52 -18.33 -0.07 -3.94
C GLN A 52 -19.74 -0.36 -3.41
N ARG A 53 -20.27 -1.55 -3.67
CA ARG A 53 -21.57 -1.98 -3.13
C ARG A 53 -21.65 -1.93 -1.60
N ASP A 54 -20.57 -2.29 -0.93
CA ASP A 54 -20.53 -2.29 0.53
C ASP A 54 -20.23 -0.89 1.07
N ASN A 55 -19.52 -0.06 0.29
CA ASN A 55 -19.31 1.35 0.57
C ASN A 55 -20.62 2.14 0.54
N ASP A 56 -21.51 1.88 -0.42
CA ASP A 56 -22.86 2.48 -0.46
C ASP A 56 -23.63 2.23 0.86
N LYS A 57 -23.53 1.01 1.43
CA LYS A 57 -24.17 0.68 2.72
C LYS A 57 -23.52 1.44 3.88
N LEU A 58 -22.19 1.55 3.87
CA LEU A 58 -21.46 2.31 4.87
C LEU A 58 -21.88 3.79 4.83
N LEU A 59 -21.94 4.40 3.65
CA LEU A 59 -22.37 5.79 3.46
C LEU A 59 -23.80 6.03 3.98
N ALA A 60 -24.74 5.17 3.63
CA ALA A 60 -26.12 5.25 4.14
C ALA A 60 -26.16 5.17 5.68
N THR A 61 -25.27 4.37 6.27
CA THR A 61 -25.16 4.23 7.71
C THR A 61 -24.58 5.49 8.37
N LEU A 62 -23.52 6.08 7.78
CA LEU A 62 -22.92 7.33 8.28
C LEU A 62 -23.92 8.49 8.18
N GLN A 63 -24.65 8.59 7.10
CA GLN A 63 -25.72 9.58 6.93
C GLN A 63 -26.82 9.42 8.00
N SER A 64 -27.24 8.18 8.27
CA SER A 64 -28.21 7.90 9.34
C SER A 64 -27.71 8.33 10.73
N LEU A 65 -26.41 8.13 11.03
CA LEU A 65 -25.82 8.61 12.28
C LEU A 65 -25.81 10.14 12.37
N ARG A 66 -25.49 10.84 11.28
CA ARG A 66 -25.58 12.29 11.19
C ARG A 66 -27.00 12.79 11.44
N ASP A 67 -27.97 12.18 10.81
CA ASP A 67 -29.38 12.56 10.90
C ASP A 67 -29.97 12.37 12.31
N LEU A 68 -29.35 11.56 13.16
CA LEU A 68 -29.62 11.46 14.58
C LEU A 68 -29.11 12.66 15.39
N GLY A 69 -28.51 13.68 14.76
CA GLY A 69 -27.96 14.86 15.44
C GLY A 69 -26.52 14.69 15.92
N ASN A 70 -25.76 13.77 15.35
CA ASN A 70 -24.34 13.58 15.62
C ASN A 70 -23.47 14.37 14.64
N THR A 71 -22.24 14.63 15.04
CA THR A 71 -21.20 15.18 14.16
C THR A 71 -20.24 14.06 13.76
N LEU A 72 -19.97 13.92 12.46
CA LEU A 72 -19.02 12.95 11.95
C LEU A 72 -17.84 13.68 11.29
N LEU A 73 -16.64 13.37 11.75
CA LEU A 73 -15.38 13.78 11.12
C LEU A 73 -14.77 12.52 10.48
N VAL A 74 -14.64 12.52 9.18
CA VAL A 74 -14.17 11.35 8.42
C VAL A 74 -12.92 11.75 7.64
N VAL A 75 -11.83 11.03 7.82
CA VAL A 75 -10.66 11.12 6.95
C VAL A 75 -10.84 10.09 5.85
N GLU A 76 -10.84 10.54 4.59
CA GLU A 76 -11.14 9.66 3.46
C GLU A 76 -10.46 10.07 2.16
N HIS A 77 -10.27 9.07 1.30
CA HIS A 77 -9.76 9.21 -0.05
C HIS A 77 -10.76 8.73 -1.11
N ASP A 78 -11.86 8.11 -0.69
CA ASP A 78 -12.90 7.59 -1.58
C ASP A 78 -13.75 8.73 -2.18
N GLU A 79 -13.91 8.73 -3.51
CA GLU A 79 -14.63 9.78 -4.24
C GLU A 79 -16.10 9.86 -3.82
N ASP A 80 -16.77 8.72 -3.65
CA ASP A 80 -18.21 8.68 -3.33
C ASP A 80 -18.45 9.21 -1.91
N THR A 81 -17.57 8.89 -0.96
CA THR A 81 -17.61 9.41 0.42
C THR A 81 -17.38 10.91 0.44
N MET A 82 -16.39 11.42 -0.30
CA MET A 82 -16.13 12.87 -0.38
C MET A 82 -17.31 13.64 -1.00
N ARG A 83 -17.95 13.08 -2.01
CA ARG A 83 -19.15 13.68 -2.64
C ARG A 83 -20.38 13.68 -1.74
N ALA A 84 -20.48 12.69 -0.84
CA ALA A 84 -21.60 12.55 0.09
C ALA A 84 -21.45 13.42 1.35
N ALA A 85 -20.32 14.08 1.55
CA ALA A 85 -20.04 14.94 2.70
C ALA A 85 -20.84 16.26 2.61
N ASP A 86 -21.30 16.77 3.77
CA ASP A 86 -21.91 18.10 3.85
C ASP A 86 -20.86 19.23 3.75
N TYR A 87 -19.64 18.95 4.22
CA TYR A 87 -18.52 19.87 4.23
C TYR A 87 -17.21 19.12 4.01
N LEU A 88 -16.38 19.60 3.12
CA LEU A 88 -15.09 19.02 2.77
C LEU A 88 -13.95 19.98 3.14
N ILE A 89 -12.91 19.46 3.75
CA ILE A 89 -11.68 20.17 4.07
C ILE A 89 -10.54 19.45 3.32
N ASP A 90 -9.97 20.12 2.33
CA ASP A 90 -8.85 19.62 1.54
C ASP A 90 -7.54 20.14 2.13
N ILE A 91 -6.70 19.20 2.60
CA ILE A 91 -5.41 19.49 3.21
C ILE A 91 -4.30 19.12 2.25
N GLY A 92 -3.41 20.09 1.98
CA GLY A 92 -2.32 19.94 1.03
C GLY A 92 -1.32 21.10 1.13
N PRO A 93 -0.79 21.60 0.00
CA PRO A 93 -0.97 21.12 -1.40
C PRO A 93 -0.23 19.82 -1.73
N GLY A 94 0.79 19.47 -0.96
CA GLY A 94 1.58 18.23 -1.09
C GLY A 94 1.56 17.39 0.17
N ALA A 95 2.52 16.48 0.29
CA ALA A 95 2.71 15.64 1.47
C ALA A 95 3.95 16.07 2.27
N GLY A 96 4.03 15.68 3.54
CA GLY A 96 5.15 15.97 4.43
C GLY A 96 5.36 17.47 4.65
N ILE A 97 6.59 17.95 4.44
CA ILE A 97 6.96 19.37 4.62
C ILE A 97 6.26 20.34 3.64
N HIS A 98 5.70 19.83 2.56
CA HIS A 98 4.96 20.56 1.55
C HIS A 98 3.44 20.49 1.75
N GLY A 99 2.99 19.90 2.85
CA GLY A 99 1.59 19.74 3.22
C GLY A 99 1.23 20.53 4.47
N GLY A 100 0.08 20.16 5.07
CA GLY A 100 -0.39 20.72 6.33
C GLY A 100 -1.13 22.04 6.23
N GLU A 101 -1.44 22.52 5.01
CA GLU A 101 -2.23 23.73 4.80
C GLU A 101 -3.64 23.37 4.33
N VAL A 102 -4.63 24.16 4.72
CA VAL A 102 -5.98 24.05 4.18
C VAL A 102 -6.01 24.72 2.79
N VAL A 103 -6.08 23.90 1.75
CA VAL A 103 -6.10 24.36 0.35
C VAL A 103 -7.48 24.81 -0.07
N ALA A 104 -8.50 24.10 0.37
CA ALA A 104 -9.91 24.40 0.14
C ALA A 104 -10.76 23.91 1.31
N ALA A 105 -11.84 24.62 1.59
CA ALA A 105 -12.84 24.24 2.58
C ALA A 105 -14.20 24.76 2.15
N GLY A 106 -15.25 23.94 2.25
CA GLY A 106 -16.60 24.26 1.81
C GLY A 106 -17.41 23.04 1.45
N THR A 107 -18.49 23.23 0.72
CA THR A 107 -19.22 22.11 0.13
C THR A 107 -18.37 21.37 -0.90
N PRO A 108 -18.67 20.11 -1.24
CA PRO A 108 -17.97 19.41 -2.32
C PRO A 108 -17.90 20.22 -3.63
N GLU A 109 -19.00 20.94 -3.99
CA GLU A 109 -19.07 21.78 -5.19
C GLU A 109 -18.10 22.97 -5.13
N GLU A 110 -17.97 23.62 -3.96
CA GLU A 110 -17.04 24.72 -3.74
C GLU A 110 -15.58 24.25 -3.85
N VAL A 111 -15.27 23.07 -3.29
CA VAL A 111 -13.94 22.46 -3.40
C VAL A 111 -13.64 22.05 -4.84
N MET A 112 -14.61 21.48 -5.58
CA MET A 112 -14.48 21.14 -7.01
C MET A 112 -14.25 22.39 -7.89
N ALA A 113 -14.78 23.54 -7.49
CA ALA A 113 -14.59 24.80 -8.20
C ALA A 113 -13.20 25.42 -7.96
N ASN A 114 -12.52 25.08 -6.86
CA ASN A 114 -11.22 25.64 -6.50
C ASN A 114 -10.10 25.08 -7.41
N PRO A 115 -9.43 25.93 -8.23
CA PRO A 115 -8.38 25.47 -9.15
C PRO A 115 -7.11 24.97 -8.43
N ASN A 116 -6.89 25.39 -7.18
CA ASN A 116 -5.72 25.00 -6.40
C ASN A 116 -5.91 23.66 -5.68
N SER A 117 -7.15 23.20 -5.53
CA SER A 117 -7.47 21.90 -4.91
C SER A 117 -7.20 20.77 -5.91
N LEU A 118 -6.20 19.94 -5.61
CA LEU A 118 -5.93 18.72 -6.39
C LEU A 118 -7.07 17.72 -6.26
N THR A 119 -7.60 17.54 -5.06
CA THR A 119 -8.80 16.75 -4.77
C THR A 119 -9.99 17.25 -5.58
N GLY A 120 -10.22 18.55 -5.60
CA GLY A 120 -11.30 19.16 -6.38
C GLY A 120 -11.15 18.96 -7.89
N GLN A 121 -9.91 18.95 -8.41
CA GLN A 121 -9.65 18.66 -9.83
C GLN A 121 -10.01 17.22 -10.21
N TYR A 122 -9.73 16.24 -9.33
CA TYR A 122 -10.14 14.84 -9.53
C TYR A 122 -11.66 14.68 -9.39
N LEU A 123 -12.25 15.20 -8.33
CA LEU A 123 -13.70 15.17 -8.12
C LEU A 123 -14.49 15.83 -9.28
N SER A 124 -14.02 16.94 -9.83
CA SER A 124 -14.67 17.61 -10.97
C SER A 124 -14.40 16.93 -12.32
N GLY A 125 -13.54 15.93 -12.37
CA GLY A 125 -13.11 15.26 -13.62
C GLY A 125 -12.17 16.08 -14.50
N LYS A 126 -11.70 17.25 -14.05
CA LYS A 126 -10.65 18.03 -14.75
C LYS A 126 -9.34 17.26 -14.85
N LYS A 127 -9.00 16.52 -13.78
CA LYS A 127 -7.97 15.48 -13.79
C LYS A 127 -8.62 14.12 -13.67
N LYS A 128 -8.10 13.15 -14.40
CA LYS A 128 -8.56 11.76 -14.33
C LYS A 128 -7.43 10.80 -14.71
N ILE A 129 -7.49 9.59 -14.18
CA ILE A 129 -6.64 8.49 -14.63
C ILE A 129 -7.25 7.97 -15.95
N PRO A 130 -6.50 8.00 -17.06
CA PRO A 130 -7.05 7.60 -18.35
C PRO A 130 -7.26 6.08 -18.43
N VAL A 131 -8.28 5.66 -19.16
CA VAL A 131 -8.44 4.26 -19.56
C VAL A 131 -7.39 3.95 -20.62
N PRO A 132 -6.62 2.84 -20.51
CA PRO A 132 -5.65 2.47 -21.54
C PRO A 132 -6.32 2.27 -22.91
N ALA A 133 -5.73 2.86 -23.96
CA ALA A 133 -6.28 2.74 -25.32
C ALA A 133 -6.24 1.30 -25.88
N ARG A 134 -5.38 0.46 -25.35
CA ARG A 134 -5.25 -0.96 -25.74
C ARG A 134 -4.96 -1.79 -24.51
N ARG A 135 -5.59 -2.97 -24.42
CA ARG A 135 -5.30 -3.99 -23.42
C ARG A 135 -4.18 -4.88 -23.95
N ARG A 136 -3.22 -5.26 -23.08
CA ARG A 136 -2.18 -6.22 -23.45
C ARG A 136 -2.78 -7.61 -23.56
N PRO A 137 -2.51 -8.36 -24.64
CA PRO A 137 -2.96 -9.75 -24.78
C PRO A 137 -2.16 -10.73 -23.91
N GLY A 138 -1.12 -10.23 -23.18
CA GLY A 138 -0.15 -11.07 -22.52
C GLY A 138 0.90 -11.64 -23.49
N ASN A 139 1.71 -12.57 -22.99
CA ASN A 139 2.78 -13.21 -23.77
C ASN A 139 2.36 -14.57 -24.37
N GLY A 140 1.06 -14.88 -24.39
CA GLY A 140 0.51 -16.14 -24.88
C GLY A 140 0.63 -17.32 -23.91
N LYS A 141 1.16 -17.11 -22.70
CA LYS A 141 1.31 -18.12 -21.66
C LYS A 141 0.33 -17.82 -20.51
N VAL A 142 -0.07 -18.87 -19.83
CA VAL A 142 -1.07 -18.79 -18.75
C VAL A 142 -0.58 -19.58 -17.55
N LEU A 143 -0.80 -19.03 -16.37
CA LEU A 143 -0.71 -19.74 -15.10
C LEU A 143 -2.13 -20.13 -14.70
N LYS A 144 -2.41 -21.43 -14.55
CA LYS A 144 -3.75 -21.93 -14.24
C LYS A 144 -3.79 -22.60 -12.88
N VAL A 145 -4.62 -22.07 -12.00
CA VAL A 145 -4.99 -22.72 -10.74
C VAL A 145 -6.19 -23.62 -11.01
N VAL A 146 -6.09 -24.89 -10.62
CA VAL A 146 -7.14 -25.89 -10.84
C VAL A 146 -7.67 -26.37 -9.49
N GLY A 147 -9.00 -26.36 -9.34
CA GLY A 147 -9.68 -26.91 -8.16
C GLY A 147 -9.38 -26.16 -6.86
N ALA A 148 -9.24 -24.83 -6.87
CA ALA A 148 -9.01 -24.07 -5.65
C ALA A 148 -10.18 -24.15 -4.67
N ALA A 149 -9.91 -24.68 -3.46
CA ALA A 149 -10.93 -25.02 -2.46
C ALA A 149 -10.54 -24.59 -1.03
N GLU A 150 -9.69 -23.55 -0.90
CA GLU A 150 -9.30 -23.01 0.40
C GLU A 150 -10.38 -22.04 0.92
N ASN A 151 -10.66 -22.12 2.24
CA ASN A 151 -11.68 -21.33 2.93
C ASN A 151 -13.06 -21.47 2.25
N ASN A 152 -13.60 -20.38 1.70
CA ASN A 152 -14.90 -20.36 1.02
C ASN A 152 -14.84 -20.66 -0.47
N LEU A 153 -13.67 -20.92 -1.06
CA LEU A 153 -13.53 -21.26 -2.48
C LEU A 153 -14.17 -22.62 -2.79
N ARG A 154 -14.91 -22.68 -3.89
CA ARG A 154 -15.78 -23.83 -4.26
C ARG A 154 -15.17 -24.73 -5.34
N GLY A 155 -13.86 -25.03 -5.28
CA GLY A 155 -13.22 -25.87 -6.27
C GLY A 155 -13.12 -25.19 -7.64
N ILE A 156 -12.74 -23.91 -7.64
CA ILE A 156 -12.72 -23.08 -8.84
C ILE A 156 -11.43 -23.25 -9.66
N ASP A 157 -11.60 -23.17 -10.98
CA ASP A 157 -10.48 -23.04 -11.92
C ASP A 157 -10.31 -21.58 -12.32
N VAL A 158 -9.05 -21.07 -12.26
CA VAL A 158 -8.75 -19.67 -12.56
C VAL A 158 -7.48 -19.58 -13.39
N GLU A 159 -7.54 -18.78 -14.45
CA GLU A 159 -6.42 -18.53 -15.35
C GLU A 159 -5.87 -17.12 -15.17
N PHE A 160 -4.55 -17.01 -15.03
CA PHE A 160 -3.81 -15.75 -14.94
C PHE A 160 -2.93 -15.61 -16.19
N PRO A 161 -3.29 -14.75 -17.16
CA PRO A 161 -2.46 -14.49 -18.33
C PRO A 161 -1.12 -13.88 -17.93
N LEU A 162 -0.01 -14.43 -18.41
CA LEU A 162 1.32 -13.93 -18.08
C LEU A 162 1.70 -12.73 -18.96
N GLY A 163 2.47 -11.79 -18.36
CA GLY A 163 2.84 -10.54 -19.03
C GLY A 163 1.69 -9.52 -19.06
N THR A 164 0.79 -9.56 -18.09
CA THR A 164 -0.36 -8.65 -17.96
C THR A 164 -0.44 -8.03 -16.58
N LEU A 165 -1.20 -6.93 -16.47
CA LEU A 165 -1.78 -6.44 -15.22
C LEU A 165 -3.13 -7.13 -15.02
N THR A 166 -3.16 -8.14 -14.17
CA THR A 166 -4.38 -8.85 -13.80
C THR A 166 -4.89 -8.33 -12.47
N VAL A 167 -6.16 -7.92 -12.39
CA VAL A 167 -6.80 -7.50 -11.14
C VAL A 167 -7.84 -8.51 -10.71
N VAL A 168 -7.72 -8.98 -9.47
CA VAL A 168 -8.70 -9.84 -8.79
C VAL A 168 -9.62 -8.96 -7.97
N THR A 169 -10.88 -8.95 -8.32
CA THR A 169 -11.90 -8.09 -7.71
C THR A 169 -13.10 -8.90 -7.23
N GLY A 170 -14.10 -8.24 -6.67
CA GLY A 170 -15.31 -8.85 -6.13
C GLY A 170 -15.66 -8.33 -4.75
N VAL A 171 -16.87 -8.61 -4.30
CA VAL A 171 -17.39 -8.13 -3.00
C VAL A 171 -16.51 -8.56 -1.82
N SER A 172 -16.63 -7.85 -0.70
CA SER A 172 -15.90 -8.19 0.52
C SER A 172 -16.22 -9.61 0.98
N GLY A 173 -15.18 -10.40 1.33
CA GLY A 173 -15.34 -11.81 1.71
C GLY A 173 -15.62 -12.79 0.57
N SER A 174 -15.54 -12.40 -0.71
CA SER A 174 -15.78 -13.29 -1.87
C SER A 174 -14.70 -14.37 -2.09
N GLY A 175 -13.55 -14.30 -1.39
CA GLY A 175 -12.48 -15.30 -1.50
C GLY A 175 -11.22 -14.82 -2.23
N LYS A 176 -11.08 -13.52 -2.53
CA LYS A 176 -9.93 -12.94 -3.25
C LYS A 176 -8.58 -13.30 -2.60
N SER A 177 -8.42 -12.98 -1.31
CA SER A 177 -7.17 -13.27 -0.58
C SER A 177 -6.96 -14.77 -0.39
N SER A 178 -8.03 -15.58 -0.31
CA SER A 178 -7.92 -17.05 -0.31
C SER A 178 -7.35 -17.58 -1.61
N LEU A 179 -7.80 -17.05 -2.76
CA LEU A 179 -7.29 -17.44 -4.08
C LEU A 179 -5.85 -16.96 -4.29
N VAL A 180 -5.59 -15.69 -4.03
CA VAL A 180 -4.32 -15.06 -4.41
C VAL A 180 -3.23 -15.31 -3.37
N ASN A 181 -3.51 -15.06 -2.07
CA ASN A 181 -2.48 -15.15 -1.03
C ASN A 181 -2.31 -16.59 -0.53
N GLU A 182 -3.43 -17.28 -0.22
CA GLU A 182 -3.34 -18.63 0.37
C GLU A 182 -3.02 -19.71 -0.68
N VAL A 183 -3.70 -19.68 -1.84
CA VAL A 183 -3.50 -20.71 -2.87
C VAL A 183 -2.35 -20.34 -3.79
N LEU A 184 -2.46 -19.23 -4.54
CA LEU A 184 -1.51 -18.88 -5.59
C LEU A 184 -0.12 -18.55 -5.04
N PHE A 185 -0.02 -17.52 -4.16
CA PHE A 185 1.28 -17.06 -3.64
C PHE A 185 2.02 -18.15 -2.88
N LYS A 186 1.35 -18.80 -1.91
CA LYS A 186 2.01 -19.83 -1.09
C LYS A 186 2.46 -21.03 -1.91
N ARG A 187 1.70 -21.43 -2.94
CA ARG A 187 2.10 -22.53 -3.82
C ARG A 187 3.31 -22.16 -4.67
N LEU A 188 3.28 -20.99 -5.32
CA LEU A 188 4.42 -20.50 -6.08
C LEU A 188 5.66 -20.28 -5.21
N GLY A 189 5.49 -19.75 -4.00
CA GLY A 189 6.57 -19.58 -3.04
C GLY A 189 7.22 -20.89 -2.61
N ALA A 190 6.41 -21.91 -2.38
CA ALA A 190 6.91 -23.25 -2.03
C ALA A 190 7.68 -23.89 -3.20
N GLU A 191 7.17 -23.81 -4.43
CA GLU A 191 7.76 -24.46 -5.61
C GLU A 191 8.96 -23.71 -6.20
N LEU A 192 8.83 -22.37 -6.40
CA LEU A 192 9.89 -21.56 -7.02
C LEU A 192 10.99 -21.14 -6.04
N MET A 193 10.62 -20.82 -4.80
CA MET A 193 11.53 -20.24 -3.83
C MET A 193 11.84 -21.13 -2.63
N ARG A 194 11.29 -22.34 -2.59
CA ARG A 194 11.44 -23.33 -1.50
C ARG A 194 11.04 -22.73 -0.13
N MET A 195 10.02 -21.88 -0.13
CA MET A 195 9.50 -21.31 1.10
C MET A 195 8.86 -22.40 1.97
N LYS A 196 9.10 -22.34 3.28
CA LYS A 196 8.47 -23.24 4.26
C LYS A 196 7.09 -22.72 4.63
N VAL A 197 6.14 -22.84 3.72
CA VAL A 197 4.74 -22.40 3.89
C VAL A 197 3.80 -23.56 3.53
N HIS A 198 2.60 -23.54 4.08
CA HIS A 198 1.55 -24.50 3.73
C HIS A 198 0.62 -23.84 2.70
N PRO A 199 0.65 -24.27 1.43
CA PRO A 199 -0.26 -23.78 0.42
C PRO A 199 -1.71 -24.13 0.74
N GLY A 200 -2.63 -23.24 0.39
CA GLY A 200 -4.06 -23.51 0.45
C GLY A 200 -4.47 -24.66 -0.47
N LYS A 201 -5.66 -25.21 -0.22
CA LYS A 201 -6.18 -26.36 -0.94
C LYS A 201 -6.46 -26.05 -2.40
N CYS A 202 -5.78 -26.73 -3.31
CA CYS A 202 -6.06 -26.79 -4.74
C CYS A 202 -5.59 -28.15 -5.26
N GLU A 203 -6.10 -28.57 -6.42
CA GLU A 203 -5.63 -29.82 -7.03
C GLU A 203 -4.21 -29.64 -7.56
N ARG A 204 -3.97 -28.63 -8.40
CA ARG A 204 -2.67 -28.30 -8.98
C ARG A 204 -2.62 -26.88 -9.50
N ILE A 205 -1.42 -26.39 -9.80
CA ILE A 205 -1.19 -25.16 -10.59
C ILE A 205 -0.35 -25.56 -11.82
N GLU A 206 -0.84 -25.19 -13.00
CA GLU A 206 -0.19 -25.44 -14.28
C GLU A 206 0.56 -24.16 -14.75
N GLY A 207 1.70 -24.32 -15.43
CA GLY A 207 2.47 -23.21 -16.01
C GLY A 207 3.48 -22.57 -15.06
N ILE A 208 3.78 -23.17 -13.88
CA ILE A 208 4.76 -22.65 -12.92
C ILE A 208 6.17 -22.56 -13.52
N ASP A 209 6.51 -23.48 -14.42
CA ASP A 209 7.79 -23.52 -15.16
C ASP A 209 8.03 -22.28 -16.05
N GLN A 210 6.99 -21.49 -16.32
CA GLN A 210 7.08 -20.22 -17.05
C GLN A 210 7.64 -19.07 -16.21
N LEU A 211 7.68 -19.23 -14.88
CA LEU A 211 8.08 -18.23 -13.91
C LEU A 211 9.40 -18.61 -13.24
N ASP A 212 10.17 -17.61 -12.84
CA ASP A 212 11.42 -17.78 -12.07
C ASP A 212 11.27 -17.36 -10.60
N LYS A 213 10.31 -16.48 -10.30
CA LYS A 213 10.17 -15.89 -8.97
C LYS A 213 8.75 -15.38 -8.74
N VAL A 214 8.28 -15.48 -7.49
CA VAL A 214 7.11 -14.77 -6.98
C VAL A 214 7.55 -13.71 -5.96
N VAL A 215 6.95 -12.55 -6.00
CA VAL A 215 7.19 -11.45 -5.05
C VAL A 215 5.87 -11.00 -4.47
N ASP A 216 5.76 -11.08 -3.16
CA ASP A 216 4.62 -10.56 -2.40
C ASP A 216 4.94 -9.14 -1.91
N ILE A 217 4.03 -8.22 -2.18
CA ILE A 217 4.13 -6.81 -1.78
C ILE A 217 2.90 -6.48 -0.95
N ASP A 218 2.94 -6.89 0.30
CA ASP A 218 1.88 -6.69 1.28
C ASP A 218 2.11 -5.41 2.12
N GLN A 219 1.12 -5.06 2.94
CA GLN A 219 1.14 -3.90 3.84
C GLN A 219 1.88 -4.15 5.16
N SER A 220 2.51 -5.33 5.34
CA SER A 220 3.27 -5.61 6.56
C SER A 220 4.48 -4.66 6.69
N PRO A 221 4.85 -4.27 7.92
CA PRO A 221 5.98 -3.38 8.14
C PRO A 221 7.27 -3.89 7.50
N ILE A 222 8.12 -3.00 6.96
CA ILE A 222 9.45 -3.33 6.41
C ILE A 222 10.46 -3.75 7.48
N GLY A 223 10.07 -3.76 8.73
CA GLY A 223 10.82 -4.23 9.88
C GLY A 223 10.08 -3.97 11.17
N ARG A 224 10.50 -4.63 12.24
CA ARG A 224 9.82 -4.58 13.56
C ARG A 224 10.55 -3.71 14.59
N THR A 225 11.63 -3.07 14.20
CA THR A 225 12.47 -2.28 15.11
C THR A 225 12.71 -0.88 14.57
N PRO A 226 13.00 0.11 15.43
CA PRO A 226 13.34 1.47 14.99
C PRO A 226 14.57 1.56 14.07
N ARG A 227 15.39 0.50 13.99
CA ARG A 227 16.57 0.43 13.11
C ARG A 227 16.21 0.18 11.65
N SER A 228 15.07 -0.46 11.41
CA SER A 228 14.56 -0.64 10.05
C SER A 228 14.01 0.68 9.53
N ASN A 229 14.40 1.08 8.34
CA ASN A 229 13.96 2.31 7.69
C ASN A 229 14.05 2.17 6.16
N PRO A 230 13.52 3.10 5.37
CA PRO A 230 13.57 3.04 3.91
C PRO A 230 14.98 2.86 3.34
N ALA A 231 15.98 3.57 3.89
CA ALA A 231 17.37 3.45 3.40
C ALA A 231 17.97 2.07 3.65
N THR A 232 17.68 1.43 4.80
CA THR A 232 18.20 0.08 5.10
C THR A 232 17.49 -0.99 4.28
N TYR A 233 16.18 -0.88 4.11
CA TYR A 233 15.40 -1.87 3.38
C TYR A 233 15.72 -1.92 1.88
N THR A 234 15.88 -0.77 1.25
CA THR A 234 16.26 -0.65 -0.17
C THR A 234 17.74 -0.95 -0.43
N GLY A 235 18.53 -1.14 0.63
CA GLY A 235 19.99 -1.28 0.53
C GLY A 235 20.71 0.02 0.15
N LEU A 236 20.01 1.16 0.11
CA LEU A 236 20.59 2.49 -0.11
C LEU A 236 21.60 2.85 0.96
N PHE A 237 21.33 2.47 2.21
CA PHE A 237 22.19 2.75 3.35
C PHE A 237 23.59 2.12 3.22
N ASN A 238 23.74 0.99 2.55
CA ASN A 238 25.06 0.41 2.29
C ASN A 238 25.90 1.32 1.39
N ASP A 239 25.29 1.81 0.29
CA ASP A 239 25.98 2.72 -0.64
C ASP A 239 26.32 4.07 0.05
N ILE A 240 25.46 4.57 0.94
CA ILE A 240 25.71 5.77 1.76
C ILE A 240 26.91 5.55 2.70
N ARG A 241 26.97 4.42 3.40
CA ARG A 241 28.09 4.11 4.31
C ARG A 241 29.42 3.99 3.57
N ASP A 242 29.42 3.35 2.40
CA ASP A 242 30.60 3.24 1.55
C ASP A 242 31.08 4.62 1.07
N LEU A 243 30.13 5.49 0.70
CA LEU A 243 30.43 6.88 0.33
C LEU A 243 31.11 7.66 1.48
N PHE A 244 30.55 7.60 2.69
CA PHE A 244 31.14 8.27 3.85
C PHE A 244 32.50 7.73 4.19
N ALA A 245 32.73 6.41 4.13
CA ALA A 245 34.01 5.78 4.33
C ALA A 245 35.04 6.18 3.26
N SER A 246 34.61 6.56 2.07
CA SER A 246 35.48 7.01 0.98
C SER A 246 35.99 8.44 1.12
N THR A 247 35.36 9.25 2.01
CA THR A 247 35.77 10.65 2.26
C THR A 247 37.19 10.75 2.77
N GLN A 248 37.89 11.85 2.47
CA GLN A 248 39.25 12.06 2.92
C GLN A 248 39.37 12.07 4.46
N GLU A 249 38.40 12.67 5.13
CA GLU A 249 38.36 12.72 6.60
C GLU A 249 38.18 11.33 7.22
N ALA A 250 37.27 10.48 6.68
CA ALA A 250 37.11 9.11 7.17
C ALA A 250 38.41 8.29 6.96
N LYS A 251 39.03 8.41 5.79
CA LYS A 251 40.30 7.71 5.49
C LYS A 251 41.44 8.14 6.42
N SER A 252 41.58 9.43 6.70
CA SER A 252 42.60 9.94 7.61
C SER A 252 42.44 9.44 9.04
N ARG A 253 41.22 9.13 9.46
CA ARG A 253 40.86 8.58 10.78
C ARG A 253 40.82 7.04 10.80
N GLY A 254 41.05 6.37 9.66
CA GLY A 254 40.93 4.91 9.55
C GLY A 254 39.49 4.39 9.68
N TYR A 255 38.50 5.20 9.33
CA TYR A 255 37.08 4.83 9.45
C TYR A 255 36.61 4.07 8.21
N GLY A 256 36.31 2.78 8.37
CA GLY A 256 35.67 1.97 7.36
C GLY A 256 34.14 2.09 7.39
N PRO A 257 33.41 1.42 6.45
CA PRO A 257 31.95 1.48 6.35
C PRO A 257 31.22 1.04 7.64
N GLY A 258 31.82 0.17 8.45
CA GLY A 258 31.29 -0.26 9.74
C GLY A 258 31.14 0.89 10.74
N ARG A 259 31.99 1.91 10.69
CA ARG A 259 31.91 3.10 11.55
C ARG A 259 30.64 3.87 11.34
N PHE A 260 30.12 3.87 10.13
CA PHE A 260 28.90 4.56 9.71
C PHE A 260 27.64 3.69 9.83
N SER A 261 27.74 2.52 10.49
CA SER A 261 26.60 1.66 10.80
C SER A 261 26.08 1.91 12.22
N PHE A 262 24.82 2.22 12.37
CA PHE A 262 24.18 2.30 13.70
C PHE A 262 23.90 0.91 14.31
N ASN A 263 24.12 -0.18 13.56
CA ASN A 263 23.94 -1.55 14.05
C ASN A 263 25.22 -2.13 14.68
N VAL A 264 26.37 -1.53 14.40
CA VAL A 264 27.69 -2.04 14.81
C VAL A 264 28.32 -1.11 15.85
N ARG A 265 29.00 -1.69 16.83
CA ARG A 265 29.76 -0.91 17.84
C ARG A 265 30.88 -0.10 17.18
N GLY A 266 31.23 1.00 17.83
CA GLY A 266 32.33 1.88 17.42
C GLY A 266 31.86 3.23 16.88
N GLY A 267 30.87 3.28 16.01
CA GLY A 267 30.34 4.55 15.48
C GLY A 267 28.97 4.95 16.01
N ARG A 268 28.21 4.00 16.55
CA ARG A 268 26.86 4.24 17.07
C ARG A 268 26.88 4.89 18.46
N CYS A 269 25.77 5.49 18.84
CA CYS A 269 25.51 5.88 20.22
C CYS A 269 25.31 4.63 21.06
N GLU A 270 26.16 4.42 22.08
CA GLU A 270 26.06 3.23 22.93
C GLU A 270 24.92 3.35 23.97
N ALA A 271 24.46 4.55 24.31
CA ALA A 271 23.34 4.76 25.26
C ALA A 271 22.03 4.18 24.72
N CYS A 272 21.74 4.36 23.42
CA CYS A 272 20.58 3.77 22.76
C CYS A 272 20.94 2.60 21.83
N SER A 273 22.19 2.15 21.84
CA SER A 273 22.67 1.09 20.95
C SER A 273 22.40 1.33 19.46
N GLY A 274 22.28 2.60 19.05
CA GLY A 274 22.02 3.01 17.67
C GLY A 274 20.54 3.12 17.29
N ASP A 275 19.59 2.89 18.21
CA ASP A 275 18.15 3.00 17.94
C ASP A 275 17.72 4.46 17.75
N GLY A 276 18.45 5.42 18.33
CA GLY A 276 18.06 6.84 18.37
C GLY A 276 17.00 7.14 19.43
N VAL A 277 16.30 6.11 19.88
CA VAL A 277 15.23 6.18 20.89
C VAL A 277 15.50 5.19 22.01
N LEU A 278 14.89 5.43 23.17
CA LEU A 278 14.84 4.50 24.29
C LEU A 278 13.42 3.95 24.40
N LYS A 279 13.30 2.64 24.49
CA LYS A 279 12.03 1.95 24.70
C LYS A 279 11.70 1.95 26.18
N ILE A 280 10.55 2.50 26.55
CA ILE A 280 10.00 2.41 27.89
C ILE A 280 8.89 1.35 27.84
N GLU A 281 9.16 0.20 28.48
CA GLU A 281 8.19 -0.89 28.53
C GLU A 281 7.10 -0.57 29.57
N MET A 282 5.86 -0.60 29.11
CA MET A 282 4.68 -0.36 29.96
C MET A 282 3.84 -1.65 30.02
N HIS A 283 3.81 -2.32 31.16
CA HIS A 283 3.21 -3.65 31.34
C HIS A 283 1.75 -3.79 30.89
N PHE A 284 0.96 -2.71 30.93
CA PHE A 284 -0.48 -2.72 30.59
C PHE A 284 -0.86 -1.74 29.47
N LEU A 285 0.10 -1.01 28.93
CA LEU A 285 -0.07 -0.03 27.86
C LEU A 285 0.95 -0.33 26.73
N PRO A 286 0.71 0.18 25.52
CA PRO A 286 1.71 0.09 24.46
C PRO A 286 3.04 0.72 24.90
N ASP A 287 4.16 0.09 24.50
CA ASP A 287 5.48 0.61 24.76
C ASP A 287 5.66 2.02 24.18
N ILE A 288 6.33 2.89 24.95
CA ILE A 288 6.62 4.26 24.51
C ILE A 288 8.07 4.36 24.08
N PHE A 289 8.31 5.03 22.95
CA PHE A 289 9.64 5.33 22.44
C PHE A 289 9.92 6.83 22.65
N VAL A 290 10.97 7.13 23.42
CA VAL A 290 11.42 8.52 23.67
C VAL A 290 12.77 8.76 23.01
N PRO A 291 13.04 9.96 22.45
CA PRO A 291 14.34 10.27 21.88
C PRO A 291 15.47 10.07 22.90
N CYS A 292 16.57 9.46 22.47
CA CYS A 292 17.74 9.27 23.33
C CYS A 292 18.36 10.62 23.71
N GLU A 293 18.50 10.92 24.98
CA GLU A 293 19.03 12.19 25.49
C GLU A 293 20.47 12.43 25.08
N VAL A 294 21.28 11.36 24.95
CA VAL A 294 22.72 11.45 24.61
C VAL A 294 22.92 11.83 23.14
N CYS A 295 22.29 11.11 22.21
CA CYS A 295 22.45 11.38 20.77
C CYS A 295 21.33 12.25 20.18
N LYS A 296 20.28 12.57 20.94
CA LYS A 296 19.12 13.37 20.51
C LYS A 296 18.51 12.86 19.21
N GLY A 297 18.30 11.54 19.14
CA GLY A 297 17.74 10.88 17.96
C GLY A 297 18.75 10.58 16.83
N ARG A 298 19.97 11.12 16.87
CA ARG A 298 20.93 11.04 15.77
C ARG A 298 21.60 9.68 15.58
N ARG A 299 21.43 8.72 16.49
CA ARG A 299 21.90 7.32 16.41
C ARG A 299 23.41 7.10 16.51
N TYR A 300 24.26 8.11 16.33
CA TYR A 300 25.72 8.03 16.26
C TYR A 300 26.41 8.75 17.42
N ASN A 301 27.65 8.40 17.67
CA ASN A 301 28.53 9.15 18.56
C ASN A 301 29.08 10.42 17.88
N ARG A 302 29.66 11.31 18.69
CA ARG A 302 30.11 12.62 18.24
C ARG A 302 31.20 12.51 17.14
N GLU A 303 32.16 11.63 17.31
CA GLU A 303 33.32 11.49 16.40
C GLU A 303 32.87 11.03 15.00
N THR A 304 31.84 10.16 14.89
CA THR A 304 31.27 9.72 13.62
C THR A 304 30.53 10.87 12.93
N LEU A 305 29.87 11.73 13.69
CA LEU A 305 29.13 12.88 13.17
C LEU A 305 30.02 14.04 12.71
N GLU A 306 31.30 14.03 13.04
CA GLU A 306 32.27 15.01 12.53
C GLU A 306 32.56 14.80 11.04
N VAL A 307 32.54 13.55 10.56
CA VAL A 307 32.75 13.24 9.13
C VAL A 307 31.60 13.76 8.28
N ARG A 308 31.94 14.53 7.25
CA ARG A 308 30.97 15.19 6.38
C ARG A 308 31.20 14.86 4.90
N TYR A 309 30.09 14.74 4.17
CA TYR A 309 30.06 14.69 2.72
C TYR A 309 29.17 15.83 2.21
N LYS A 310 29.71 16.70 1.33
CA LYS A 310 29.03 17.93 0.87
C LYS A 310 28.42 18.75 2.03
N GLY A 311 29.13 18.87 3.15
CA GLY A 311 28.70 19.63 4.32
C GLY A 311 27.72 18.93 5.26
N LYS A 312 27.17 17.75 4.92
CA LYS A 312 26.23 16.97 5.73
C LYS A 312 26.90 15.77 6.38
N ASN A 313 26.59 15.50 7.65
CA ASN A 313 26.98 14.25 8.31
C ASN A 313 25.97 13.13 8.02
N ILE A 314 26.29 11.90 8.42
CA ILE A 314 25.44 10.74 8.10
C ILE A 314 24.05 10.79 8.76
N ALA A 315 23.91 11.38 9.94
CA ALA A 315 22.60 11.55 10.58
C ALA A 315 21.74 12.60 9.83
N GLU A 316 22.36 13.71 9.41
CA GLU A 316 21.69 14.73 8.59
C GLU A 316 21.27 14.17 7.23
N VAL A 317 22.02 13.23 6.65
CA VAL A 317 21.62 12.52 5.43
C VAL A 317 20.45 11.57 5.67
N LEU A 318 20.41 10.86 6.77
CA LEU A 318 19.28 10.01 7.13
C LEU A 318 18.00 10.82 7.45
N ASP A 319 18.15 12.08 7.88
CA ASP A 319 17.04 12.99 8.15
C ASP A 319 16.49 13.69 6.89
N MET A 320 17.18 13.58 5.75
CA MET A 320 16.71 14.07 4.47
C MET A 320 15.46 13.31 4.02
N THR A 321 14.53 14.02 3.39
CA THR A 321 13.48 13.40 2.58
C THR A 321 14.07 12.73 1.34
N VAL A 322 13.30 11.84 0.72
CA VAL A 322 13.71 11.23 -0.56
C VAL A 322 13.92 12.30 -1.63
N ASP A 323 13.07 13.33 -1.70
CA ASP A 323 13.18 14.43 -2.67
C ASP A 323 14.48 15.20 -2.48
N GLU A 324 14.82 15.61 -1.27
CA GLU A 324 16.10 16.26 -0.94
C GLU A 324 17.30 15.37 -1.27
N ALA A 325 17.17 14.06 -1.01
CA ALA A 325 18.23 13.11 -1.27
C ALA A 325 18.46 12.85 -2.77
N VAL A 326 17.39 12.89 -3.60
CA VAL A 326 17.51 12.80 -5.08
C VAL A 326 18.40 13.92 -5.61
N GLU A 327 18.16 15.15 -5.16
CA GLU A 327 18.99 16.31 -5.55
C GLU A 327 20.41 16.22 -5.00
N PHE A 328 20.54 15.88 -3.71
CA PHE A 328 21.84 15.80 -3.04
C PHE A 328 22.79 14.77 -3.66
N PHE A 329 22.25 13.61 -4.05
CA PHE A 329 23.01 12.50 -4.64
C PHE A 329 22.92 12.41 -6.16
N ALA A 330 22.42 13.43 -6.87
CA ALA A 330 22.22 13.42 -8.32
C ALA A 330 23.45 12.99 -9.13
N ALA A 331 24.66 13.35 -8.67
CA ALA A 331 25.92 12.99 -9.33
C ALA A 331 26.36 11.52 -9.10
N LEU A 332 25.65 10.75 -8.31
CA LEU A 332 26.01 9.38 -7.92
C LEU A 332 24.98 8.37 -8.47
N PRO A 333 25.22 7.76 -9.66
CA PRO A 333 24.20 6.97 -10.38
C PRO A 333 23.59 5.81 -9.57
N ARG A 334 24.39 5.13 -8.72
CA ARG A 334 23.90 4.02 -7.89
C ARG A 334 22.88 4.47 -6.85
N LEU A 335 23.16 5.60 -6.18
CA LEU A 335 22.27 6.19 -5.17
C LEU A 335 21.06 6.84 -5.86
N SER A 336 21.31 7.65 -6.89
CA SER A 336 20.26 8.37 -7.64
C SER A 336 19.20 7.42 -8.20
N LYS A 337 19.60 6.27 -8.80
CA LYS A 337 18.64 5.30 -9.34
C LYS A 337 17.69 4.75 -8.26
N LYS A 338 18.21 4.37 -7.08
CA LYS A 338 17.39 3.84 -5.98
C LYS A 338 16.47 4.91 -5.39
N LEU A 339 16.99 6.14 -5.25
CA LEU A 339 16.22 7.28 -4.76
C LEU A 339 15.09 7.64 -5.73
N GLN A 340 15.37 7.63 -7.04
CA GLN A 340 14.36 7.88 -8.06
C GLN A 340 13.23 6.85 -7.99
N THR A 341 13.51 5.55 -7.75
CA THR A 341 12.44 4.57 -7.60
C THR A 341 11.56 4.81 -6.37
N LEU A 342 12.12 5.33 -5.27
CA LEU A 342 11.34 5.74 -4.10
C LEU A 342 10.46 6.97 -4.41
N GLN A 343 10.98 7.93 -5.16
CA GLN A 343 10.22 9.12 -5.60
C GLN A 343 9.10 8.73 -6.57
N ASP A 344 9.38 7.85 -7.52
CA ASP A 344 8.42 7.37 -8.53
C ASP A 344 7.19 6.69 -7.91
N VAL A 345 7.36 6.01 -6.77
CA VAL A 345 6.24 5.41 -6.03
C VAL A 345 5.52 6.39 -5.08
N GLY A 346 5.83 7.69 -5.17
CA GLY A 346 5.17 8.73 -4.36
C GLY A 346 5.67 8.83 -2.93
N LEU A 347 6.91 8.40 -2.63
CA LEU A 347 7.52 8.48 -1.30
C LEU A 347 8.51 9.65 -1.17
N GLY A 348 8.40 10.68 -2.00
CA GLY A 348 9.30 11.84 -2.02
C GLY A 348 9.43 12.54 -0.65
N TYR A 349 8.35 12.61 0.08
CA TYR A 349 8.24 13.27 1.40
C TYR A 349 8.81 12.44 2.57
N VAL A 350 9.00 11.13 2.40
CA VAL A 350 9.44 10.22 3.47
C VAL A 350 10.92 10.42 3.73
N LYS A 351 11.32 10.47 5.00
CA LYS A 351 12.74 10.57 5.38
C LYS A 351 13.46 9.23 5.18
N LEU A 352 14.70 9.27 4.72
CA LEU A 352 15.53 8.07 4.49
C LEU A 352 15.70 7.21 5.75
N GLY A 353 15.84 7.84 6.90
CA GLY A 353 16.03 7.20 8.21
C GLY A 353 14.77 7.06 9.05
N GLN A 354 13.57 7.34 8.49
CA GLN A 354 12.29 7.23 9.21
C GLN A 354 12.09 5.80 9.72
N PRO A 355 11.85 5.59 11.01
CA PRO A 355 11.62 4.27 11.57
C PRO A 355 10.47 3.53 10.87
N SER A 356 10.64 2.24 10.61
CA SER A 356 9.58 1.42 10.00
C SER A 356 8.29 1.36 10.83
N THR A 357 8.38 1.60 12.12
CA THR A 357 7.25 1.65 13.06
C THR A 357 6.39 2.92 12.92
N GLU A 358 6.90 3.92 12.23
CA GLU A 358 6.22 5.20 11.96
C GLU A 358 5.66 5.27 10.52
N LEU A 359 5.96 4.26 9.70
CA LEU A 359 5.42 4.17 8.35
C LEU A 359 4.01 3.57 8.38
N SER A 360 3.10 4.14 7.61
CA SER A 360 1.81 3.52 7.32
C SER A 360 1.99 2.22 6.53
N GLY A 361 0.97 1.35 6.54
CA GLY A 361 0.99 0.11 5.76
C GLY A 361 1.23 0.36 4.27
N GLY A 362 0.58 1.38 3.71
CA GLY A 362 0.75 1.77 2.31
C GLY A 362 2.15 2.30 2.00
N GLU A 363 2.78 3.08 2.90
CA GLU A 363 4.16 3.53 2.74
C GLU A 363 5.14 2.35 2.78
N ALA A 364 4.98 1.43 3.74
CA ALA A 364 5.78 0.21 3.82
C ALA A 364 5.67 -0.63 2.54
N GLN A 365 4.49 -0.79 2.00
CA GLN A 365 4.23 -1.49 0.75
C GLN A 365 4.94 -0.81 -0.43
N ARG A 366 4.86 0.52 -0.54
CA ARG A 366 5.55 1.28 -1.60
C ARG A 366 7.09 1.22 -1.48
N VAL A 367 7.66 1.18 -0.26
CA VAL A 367 9.09 0.92 -0.07
C VAL A 367 9.49 -0.46 -0.60
N LYS A 368 8.68 -1.50 -0.36
CA LYS A 368 8.89 -2.83 -0.92
C LYS A 368 8.85 -2.80 -2.45
N LEU A 369 7.84 -2.15 -3.02
CA LEU A 369 7.68 -1.99 -4.46
C LEU A 369 8.90 -1.28 -5.09
N ALA A 370 9.33 -0.14 -4.53
CA ALA A 370 10.52 0.59 -4.98
C ALA A 370 11.79 -0.27 -4.95
N THR A 371 11.92 -1.13 -3.93
CA THR A 371 13.04 -2.06 -3.81
C THR A 371 13.05 -3.07 -4.96
N GLU A 372 11.91 -3.64 -5.30
CA GLU A 372 11.82 -4.59 -6.42
C GLU A 372 12.06 -3.90 -7.77
N LEU A 373 11.54 -2.69 -7.98
CA LEU A 373 11.79 -1.89 -9.18
C LEU A 373 13.27 -1.53 -9.40
N SER A 374 14.03 -1.37 -8.31
CA SER A 374 15.45 -1.06 -8.41
C SER A 374 16.30 -2.24 -8.93
N LYS A 375 15.75 -3.47 -8.87
CA LYS A 375 16.41 -4.70 -9.34
C LYS A 375 16.30 -4.84 -10.86
N GLN A 376 17.17 -5.67 -11.43
CA GLN A 376 17.08 -6.01 -12.85
C GLN A 376 15.91 -6.96 -13.08
N ALA A 377 15.00 -6.59 -13.98
CA ALA A 377 13.86 -7.42 -14.34
C ALA A 377 14.33 -8.62 -15.19
N THR A 378 13.78 -9.81 -14.90
CA THR A 378 14.00 -11.03 -15.71
C THR A 378 12.91 -11.21 -16.76
N GLY A 379 11.78 -10.51 -16.62
CA GLY A 379 10.60 -10.68 -17.46
C GLY A 379 9.81 -11.97 -17.17
N LYS A 380 10.14 -12.69 -16.10
CA LYS A 380 9.47 -13.93 -15.66
C LYS A 380 9.07 -13.90 -14.20
N THR A 381 9.06 -12.72 -13.60
CA THR A 381 8.63 -12.55 -12.19
C THR A 381 7.13 -12.26 -12.14
N ILE A 382 6.42 -12.92 -11.21
CA ILE A 382 5.05 -12.56 -10.85
C ILE A 382 5.06 -11.74 -9.56
N TYR A 383 4.48 -10.56 -9.61
CA TYR A 383 4.29 -9.66 -8.46
C TYR A 383 2.86 -9.78 -7.98
N ILE A 384 2.66 -9.97 -6.71
CA ILE A 384 1.36 -10.04 -6.06
C ILE A 384 1.25 -8.84 -5.11
N LEU A 385 0.19 -8.05 -5.26
CA LEU A 385 -0.09 -6.89 -4.43
C LEU A 385 -1.51 -7.01 -3.85
N ASP A 386 -1.62 -6.75 -2.55
CA ASP A 386 -2.91 -6.77 -1.84
C ASP A 386 -3.29 -5.33 -1.47
N GLU A 387 -4.37 -4.83 -2.07
CA GLU A 387 -4.95 -3.50 -1.89
C GLU A 387 -3.92 -2.35 -1.87
N PRO A 388 -3.07 -2.20 -2.92
CA PRO A 388 -1.97 -1.25 -2.90
C PRO A 388 -2.40 0.22 -2.95
N THR A 389 -3.67 0.52 -3.18
CA THR A 389 -4.20 1.89 -3.20
C THR A 389 -4.72 2.38 -1.85
N THR A 390 -4.68 1.56 -0.82
CA THR A 390 -5.12 1.91 0.53
C THR A 390 -4.44 3.17 1.04
N GLY A 391 -5.21 4.16 1.49
CA GLY A 391 -4.70 5.43 2.01
C GLY A 391 -4.03 6.32 0.96
N LEU A 392 -4.31 6.13 -0.34
CA LEU A 392 -3.74 6.92 -1.41
C LEU A 392 -4.72 7.95 -1.97
N HIS A 393 -4.26 9.18 -2.10
CA HIS A 393 -4.92 10.17 -2.93
C HIS A 393 -4.89 9.75 -4.42
N ALA A 394 -5.88 10.17 -5.22
CA ALA A 394 -6.00 9.81 -6.63
C ALA A 394 -4.73 10.09 -7.47
N ASP A 395 -3.98 11.15 -7.16
CA ASP A 395 -2.71 11.45 -7.85
C ASP A 395 -1.61 10.41 -7.52
N ASP A 396 -1.58 9.89 -6.30
CA ASP A 396 -0.64 8.84 -5.92
C ASP A 396 -1.06 7.48 -6.49
N VAL A 397 -2.36 7.21 -6.63
CA VAL A 397 -2.88 6.05 -7.39
C VAL A 397 -2.41 6.10 -8.84
N ARG A 398 -2.44 7.28 -9.48
CA ARG A 398 -1.92 7.48 -10.85
C ARG A 398 -0.43 7.11 -10.94
N LYS A 399 0.39 7.63 -10.02
CA LYS A 399 1.84 7.32 -9.95
C LYS A 399 2.09 5.82 -9.73
N LEU A 400 1.34 5.21 -8.82
CA LEU A 400 1.41 3.76 -8.57
C LEU A 400 1.09 2.96 -9.84
N LEU A 401 0.03 3.32 -10.55
CA LEU A 401 -0.34 2.67 -11.81
C LEU A 401 0.77 2.78 -12.87
N GLU A 402 1.40 3.94 -13.03
CA GLU A 402 2.54 4.11 -13.95
C GLU A 402 3.69 3.15 -13.61
N VAL A 403 3.93 2.94 -12.31
CA VAL A 403 4.93 1.99 -11.82
C VAL A 403 4.54 0.55 -12.13
N LEU A 404 3.29 0.14 -11.87
CA LEU A 404 2.80 -1.20 -12.16
C LEU A 404 2.84 -1.48 -13.66
N GLN A 405 2.46 -0.50 -14.50
CA GLN A 405 2.55 -0.61 -15.95
C GLN A 405 4.00 -0.83 -16.42
N ARG A 406 4.98 -0.09 -15.86
CA ARG A 406 6.41 -0.30 -16.17
C ARG A 406 6.90 -1.71 -15.81
N LEU A 407 6.40 -2.32 -14.72
CA LEU A 407 6.72 -3.71 -14.38
C LEU A 407 6.21 -4.68 -15.44
N VAL A 408 4.98 -4.48 -15.91
CA VAL A 408 4.37 -5.30 -16.95
C VAL A 408 5.08 -5.10 -18.30
N ASP A 409 5.41 -3.86 -18.66
CA ASP A 409 6.14 -3.52 -19.88
C ASP A 409 7.55 -4.15 -19.93
N ALA A 410 8.14 -4.41 -18.75
CA ALA A 410 9.38 -5.16 -18.61
C ALA A 410 9.20 -6.70 -18.76
N GLY A 411 8.01 -7.16 -19.14
CA GLY A 411 7.68 -8.57 -19.39
C GLY A 411 7.19 -9.36 -18.17
N ASN A 412 7.11 -8.74 -16.99
CA ASN A 412 6.66 -9.39 -15.78
C ASN A 412 5.11 -9.50 -15.74
N THR A 413 4.62 -10.31 -14.84
CA THR A 413 3.18 -10.42 -14.52
C THR A 413 2.90 -9.70 -13.22
N VAL A 414 1.83 -8.93 -13.18
CA VAL A 414 1.38 -8.24 -11.97
C VAL A 414 -0.05 -8.67 -11.66
N VAL A 415 -0.25 -9.23 -10.46
CA VAL A 415 -1.57 -9.63 -9.94
C VAL A 415 -1.89 -8.74 -8.76
N VAL A 416 -3.02 -8.05 -8.81
CA VAL A 416 -3.44 -7.10 -7.78
C VAL A 416 -4.82 -7.49 -7.25
N ILE A 417 -4.98 -7.56 -5.94
CA ILE A 417 -6.30 -7.58 -5.32
C ILE A 417 -6.71 -6.13 -5.14
N GLU A 418 -7.85 -5.71 -5.73
CA GLU A 418 -8.27 -4.31 -5.67
C GLU A 418 -9.78 -4.10 -5.73
N HIS A 419 -10.19 -2.97 -5.11
CA HIS A 419 -11.54 -2.44 -5.14
C HIS A 419 -11.63 -1.06 -5.80
N ASN A 420 -10.49 -0.38 -5.96
CA ASN A 420 -10.40 0.94 -6.59
C ASN A 420 -10.70 0.84 -8.09
N LEU A 421 -11.77 1.52 -8.53
CA LEU A 421 -12.23 1.47 -9.92
C LEU A 421 -11.21 2.07 -10.90
N ASP A 422 -10.36 3.00 -10.47
CA ASP A 422 -9.30 3.57 -11.31
C ASP A 422 -8.22 2.54 -11.63
N VAL A 423 -7.90 1.66 -10.69
CA VAL A 423 -6.99 0.52 -10.93
C VAL A 423 -7.68 -0.53 -11.78
N ILE A 424 -8.91 -0.89 -11.44
CA ILE A 424 -9.69 -1.93 -12.15
C ILE A 424 -9.85 -1.56 -13.63
N LYS A 425 -10.21 -0.29 -13.95
CA LYS A 425 -10.35 0.14 -15.35
C LYS A 425 -9.04 0.15 -16.14
N CYS A 426 -7.88 0.18 -15.45
CA CYS A 426 -6.55 0.16 -16.06
C CYS A 426 -5.95 -1.25 -16.24
N ALA A 427 -6.64 -2.30 -15.76
CA ALA A 427 -6.19 -3.67 -15.88
C ALA A 427 -6.22 -4.18 -17.33
N ASP A 428 -5.35 -5.14 -17.66
CA ASP A 428 -5.41 -5.88 -18.91
C ASP A 428 -6.42 -7.03 -18.81
N HIS A 429 -6.50 -7.66 -17.61
CA HIS A 429 -7.39 -8.78 -17.34
C HIS A 429 -8.00 -8.65 -15.94
N LEU A 430 -9.28 -9.00 -15.80
CA LEU A 430 -10.01 -9.03 -14.55
C LEU A 430 -10.45 -10.44 -14.20
N ILE A 431 -10.45 -10.75 -12.90
CA ILE A 431 -11.05 -11.95 -12.33
C ILE A 431 -12.00 -11.47 -11.22
N ASP A 432 -13.30 -11.55 -11.47
CA ASP A 432 -14.33 -11.11 -10.52
C ASP A 432 -14.87 -12.29 -9.74
N LEU A 433 -14.69 -12.27 -8.42
CA LEU A 433 -15.12 -13.32 -7.50
C LEU A 433 -16.42 -12.91 -6.77
N GLY A 434 -17.30 -13.88 -6.59
CA GLY A 434 -18.58 -13.62 -5.92
C GLY A 434 -19.49 -14.84 -5.91
N PRO A 435 -20.82 -14.60 -6.10
CA PRO A 435 -21.49 -13.30 -6.20
C PRO A 435 -21.58 -12.55 -4.88
N GLU A 436 -21.52 -13.26 -3.74
CA GLU A 436 -21.61 -12.71 -2.39
C GLU A 436 -20.32 -12.97 -1.59
N GLY A 437 -20.28 -12.52 -0.32
CA GLY A 437 -19.23 -12.85 0.63
C GLY A 437 -19.52 -14.11 1.45
N GLY A 438 -18.51 -14.70 2.06
CA GLY A 438 -18.62 -15.89 2.91
C GLY A 438 -19.13 -17.11 2.14
N ASP A 439 -20.10 -17.84 2.73
CA ASP A 439 -20.66 -19.07 2.13
C ASP A 439 -21.41 -18.80 0.80
N GLY A 440 -21.87 -17.57 0.55
CA GLY A 440 -22.49 -17.17 -0.71
C GLY A 440 -21.49 -16.84 -1.83
N GLY A 441 -20.19 -16.82 -1.52
CA GLY A 441 -19.09 -16.49 -2.43
C GLY A 441 -18.33 -17.70 -2.93
N GLY A 442 -17.05 -17.44 -3.24
CA GLY A 442 -16.09 -18.49 -3.57
C GLY A 442 -16.19 -19.03 -4.98
N THR A 443 -16.89 -18.35 -5.88
CA THR A 443 -16.99 -18.72 -7.30
C THR A 443 -16.48 -17.59 -8.19
N VAL A 444 -16.09 -17.93 -9.40
CA VAL A 444 -15.77 -16.96 -10.46
C VAL A 444 -17.08 -16.49 -11.08
N VAL A 445 -17.35 -15.19 -11.03
CA VAL A 445 -18.55 -14.58 -11.65
C VAL A 445 -18.29 -14.34 -13.14
N VAL A 446 -17.14 -13.74 -13.45
CA VAL A 446 -16.71 -13.44 -14.80
C VAL A 446 -15.20 -13.20 -14.82
N THR A 447 -14.55 -13.52 -15.95
CA THR A 447 -13.16 -13.18 -16.25
C THR A 447 -13.10 -12.55 -17.63
N GLY A 448 -12.14 -11.68 -17.88
CA GLY A 448 -11.93 -11.04 -19.18
C GLY A 448 -11.36 -9.63 -19.05
N THR A 449 -11.47 -8.84 -20.08
CA THR A 449 -11.11 -7.42 -20.07
C THR A 449 -12.08 -6.61 -19.20
N PRO A 450 -11.70 -5.42 -18.74
CA PRO A 450 -12.63 -4.54 -18.03
C PRO A 450 -13.94 -4.28 -18.77
N GLU A 451 -13.89 -4.19 -20.09
CA GLU A 451 -15.06 -3.98 -20.96
C GLU A 451 -16.01 -5.20 -20.95
N GLU A 452 -15.45 -6.42 -21.00
CA GLU A 452 -16.22 -7.67 -20.92
C GLU A 452 -16.87 -7.84 -19.54
N VAL A 453 -16.13 -7.52 -18.47
CA VAL A 453 -16.67 -7.57 -17.09
C VAL A 453 -17.77 -6.53 -16.91
N ALA A 454 -17.63 -5.32 -17.47
CA ALA A 454 -18.65 -4.27 -17.44
C ALA A 454 -19.94 -4.65 -18.20
N ALA A 455 -19.85 -5.56 -19.17
CA ALA A 455 -21.00 -6.09 -19.89
C ALA A 455 -21.73 -7.21 -19.13
N CYS A 456 -21.12 -7.79 -18.09
CA CYS A 456 -21.72 -8.86 -17.29
C CYS A 456 -22.68 -8.32 -16.23
N GLU A 457 -23.98 -8.50 -16.42
CA GLU A 457 -25.02 -8.02 -15.48
C GLU A 457 -24.93 -8.64 -14.09
N LYS A 458 -24.38 -9.85 -13.97
CA LYS A 458 -24.20 -10.56 -12.69
C LYS A 458 -23.04 -10.04 -11.86
N SER A 459 -22.12 -9.30 -12.46
CA SER A 459 -20.95 -8.72 -11.79
C SER A 459 -21.32 -7.39 -11.12
N TYR A 460 -21.22 -7.34 -9.81
CA TYR A 460 -21.36 -6.07 -9.09
C TYR A 460 -20.23 -5.10 -9.50
N THR A 461 -19.01 -5.58 -9.57
CA THR A 461 -17.87 -4.77 -10.06
C THR A 461 -18.16 -4.23 -11.46
N GLY A 462 -18.71 -5.07 -12.37
CA GLY A 462 -19.06 -4.68 -13.71
C GLY A 462 -20.07 -3.55 -13.78
N GLN A 463 -21.09 -3.56 -12.91
CA GLN A 463 -22.11 -2.50 -12.84
C GLN A 463 -21.51 -1.12 -12.48
N TYR A 464 -20.56 -1.06 -11.53
CA TYR A 464 -19.86 0.18 -11.17
C TYR A 464 -18.85 0.57 -12.25
N LEU A 465 -18.10 -0.39 -12.78
CA LEU A 465 -17.08 -0.17 -13.81
C LEU A 465 -17.69 0.41 -15.10
N LYS A 466 -18.90 0.00 -15.48
CA LYS A 466 -19.62 0.56 -16.64
C LYS A 466 -19.76 2.08 -16.56
N LYS A 467 -20.00 2.63 -15.36
CA LYS A 467 -20.13 4.07 -15.14
C LYS A 467 -18.81 4.81 -15.36
N VAL A 468 -17.68 4.17 -15.01
CA VAL A 468 -16.35 4.77 -15.08
C VAL A 468 -15.74 4.65 -16.48
N LEU A 469 -16.02 3.56 -17.19
CA LEU A 469 -15.58 3.37 -18.60
C LEU A 469 -16.33 4.29 -19.58
N ALA A 470 -17.56 4.70 -19.22
CA ALA A 470 -18.36 5.61 -20.06
C ALA A 470 -17.99 7.10 -19.90
N ARG A 471 -17.22 7.46 -18.88
CA ARG A 471 -16.72 8.82 -18.60
C ARG A 471 -15.40 9.10 -19.35
#